data_d69d8210672f9a7512bd2d71623788ae
#
_entry.id   d69d8210672f9a7512bd2d71623788ae
#
_cell.length_a   1.000
_cell.length_b   1.000
_cell.length_c   1.000
_cell.angle_alpha   90.00
_cell.angle_beta   90.00
_cell.angle_gamma   90.00
#
_symmetry.space_group_name_H-M   'P 1'
#
loop_
_entity.id
_entity.type
_entity.pdbx_description
1 polymer ?
#
loop_
_entity_poly.entity_id
_entity_poly.type
_entity_poly.pdbx_seq_one_letter_code
_entity_poly.pdbx_strand_id
1 'polypeptide(L)'
;MKIVDAFIFYNELDLLRYRLTVLNKHVDYFVLVEATLTHAGNPKPLFYEDNKKLFAEFEHKIVHVIVDDFPKTKDAWVRERFQRNCISRGLSQLDVKTEDLIVVSDLDEIPNPKSLDILRKEGLTDICALKQDMYYYDLETLVQDDWLHPKVVSYDFFLNTLKSQIGECRLILPQKIMRKAGWHLGYFGYSAELIQNKLKQFAHQEHSKISKDDIEVRLGGRVDLFDRDMTFTHIPLAENKNLPPRHELLLAMCVSSVSLPAPSCTTPSCESVHEDAGLSSNKSQSPPPPSSPVVA
;
A
#
# COMPACT_ATOMS: atom_id res chain seq x y z
N MET A 1 2.16 19.44 -17.83
CA MET A 1 1.37 18.35 -17.24
C MET A 1 2.04 17.94 -15.95
N LYS A 2 1.32 17.98 -14.83
CA LYS A 2 1.79 17.55 -13.52
C LYS A 2 1.54 16.05 -13.34
N ILE A 3 2.31 15.42 -12.47
CA ILE A 3 2.09 14.05 -12.00
C ILE A 3 1.98 14.09 -10.49
N VAL A 4 0.88 13.55 -9.95
CA VAL A 4 0.63 13.39 -8.53
C VAL A 4 0.79 11.91 -8.18
N ASP A 5 1.69 11.58 -7.28
CA ASP A 5 1.85 10.22 -6.76
C ASP A 5 1.02 10.07 -5.49
N ALA A 6 -0.02 9.21 -5.53
CA ALA A 6 -1.03 9.09 -4.47
C ALA A 6 -1.09 7.66 -3.92
N PHE A 7 -0.94 7.53 -2.61
CA PHE A 7 -0.88 6.24 -1.92
C PHE A 7 -1.43 6.32 -0.49
N ILE A 8 -1.87 5.16 0.00
CA ILE A 8 -2.21 4.98 1.42
C ILE A 8 -0.95 4.59 2.19
N PHE A 9 -0.84 5.03 3.44
CA PHE A 9 0.32 4.82 4.29
C PHE A 9 -0.07 4.19 5.63
N TYR A 10 0.75 3.26 6.12
CA TYR A 10 0.58 2.63 7.42
C TYR A 10 1.72 3.01 8.39
N ASN A 11 2.90 2.38 8.29
CA ASN A 11 4.02 2.58 9.21
C ASN A 11 5.41 2.41 8.60
N GLU A 12 5.52 2.18 7.31
CA GLU A 12 6.75 1.82 6.61
C GLU A 12 7.60 3.07 6.28
N LEU A 13 8.13 3.75 7.30
CA LEU A 13 8.85 5.04 7.16
C LEU A 13 10.07 4.95 6.23
N ASP A 14 10.85 3.87 6.29
CA ASP A 14 12.04 3.70 5.45
C ASP A 14 11.65 3.51 3.99
N LEU A 15 10.63 2.70 3.71
CA LEU A 15 10.12 2.49 2.36
C LEU A 15 9.49 3.79 1.81
N LEU A 16 8.82 4.57 2.66
CA LEU A 16 8.34 5.91 2.30
C LEU A 16 9.52 6.80 1.88
N ARG A 17 10.60 6.84 2.67
CA ARG A 17 11.80 7.62 2.34
C ARG A 17 12.38 7.20 1.00
N TYR A 18 12.47 5.89 0.75
CA TYR A 18 12.94 5.36 -0.51
C TYR A 18 12.06 5.83 -1.69
N ARG A 19 10.73 5.66 -1.59
CA ARG A 19 9.77 6.10 -2.62
C ARG A 19 9.90 7.58 -2.93
N LEU A 20 9.90 8.42 -1.89
CA LEU A 20 10.04 9.87 -2.04
C LEU A 20 11.38 10.22 -2.72
N THR A 21 12.48 9.59 -2.30
CA THR A 21 13.82 9.83 -2.88
C THR A 21 13.87 9.49 -4.36
N VAL A 22 13.35 8.33 -4.75
CA VAL A 22 13.38 7.85 -6.14
C VAL A 22 12.48 8.68 -7.05
N LEU A 23 11.31 9.09 -6.56
CA LEU A 23 10.31 9.75 -7.38
C LEU A 23 10.35 11.28 -7.33
N ASN A 24 11.11 11.90 -6.41
CA ASN A 24 11.11 13.35 -6.16
C ASN A 24 11.29 14.21 -7.42
N LYS A 25 12.12 13.77 -8.37
CA LYS A 25 12.39 14.53 -9.62
C LYS A 25 11.37 14.25 -10.73
N HIS A 26 10.51 13.25 -10.54
CA HIS A 26 9.62 12.71 -11.56
C HIS A 26 8.13 12.97 -11.28
N VAL A 27 7.80 13.42 -10.06
CA VAL A 27 6.45 13.81 -9.68
C VAL A 27 6.44 15.24 -9.14
N ASP A 28 5.30 15.90 -9.26
CA ASP A 28 5.13 17.28 -8.80
C ASP A 28 4.64 17.31 -7.35
N TYR A 29 3.79 16.34 -6.95
CA TYR A 29 3.26 16.21 -5.60
C TYR A 29 3.14 14.76 -5.19
N PHE A 30 3.15 14.53 -3.87
CA PHE A 30 2.80 13.29 -3.21
C PHE A 30 1.54 13.50 -2.38
N VAL A 31 0.52 12.69 -2.58
CA VAL A 31 -0.66 12.63 -1.72
C VAL A 31 -0.53 11.40 -0.83
N LEU A 32 -0.15 11.63 0.42
CA LEU A 32 0.01 10.61 1.44
C LEU A 32 -1.24 10.56 2.31
N VAL A 33 -1.95 9.43 2.29
CA VAL A 33 -3.18 9.25 3.07
C VAL A 33 -2.91 8.31 4.25
N GLU A 34 -2.87 8.88 5.44
CA GLU A 34 -2.67 8.17 6.70
C GLU A 34 -3.97 8.14 7.51
N ALA A 35 -4.19 7.08 8.29
CA ALA A 35 -5.42 6.90 9.05
C ALA A 35 -5.16 6.71 10.53
N THR A 36 -6.14 7.05 11.39
CA THR A 36 -6.10 6.84 12.84
C THR A 36 -6.44 5.40 13.25
N LEU A 37 -7.02 4.62 12.31
CA LEU A 37 -7.32 3.20 12.50
C LEU A 37 -6.60 2.37 11.45
N THR A 38 -6.31 1.11 11.80
CA THR A 38 -5.90 0.08 10.83
C THR A 38 -7.12 -0.41 10.03
N HIS A 39 -6.91 -1.14 8.93
CA HIS A 39 -8.04 -1.73 8.20
C HIS A 39 -8.78 -2.77 9.05
N ALA A 40 -8.11 -3.47 9.97
CA ALA A 40 -8.75 -4.33 10.95
C ALA A 40 -9.63 -3.56 11.96
N GLY A 41 -9.48 -2.24 12.06
CA GLY A 41 -10.28 -1.36 12.92
C GLY A 41 -9.63 -1.06 14.27
N ASN A 42 -8.35 -1.39 14.45
CA ASN A 42 -7.60 -1.09 15.66
C ASN A 42 -7.06 0.34 15.61
N PRO A 43 -7.09 1.11 16.71
CA PRO A 43 -6.43 2.40 16.81
C PRO A 43 -4.92 2.28 16.53
N LYS A 44 -4.34 3.27 15.86
CA LYS A 44 -2.91 3.35 15.60
C LYS A 44 -2.39 4.79 15.69
N PRO A 45 -1.08 4.96 16.00
CA PRO A 45 -0.41 6.26 15.87
C PRO A 45 -0.44 6.77 14.43
N LEU A 46 -0.26 8.08 14.27
CA LEU A 46 -0.02 8.71 12.97
C LEU A 46 1.49 8.72 12.70
N PHE A 47 2.00 7.62 12.16
CA PHE A 47 3.44 7.41 12.01
C PHE A 47 4.14 8.46 11.14
N TYR A 48 3.49 8.92 10.05
CA TYR A 48 4.07 10.00 9.26
C TYR A 48 3.98 11.34 10.02
N GLU A 49 2.83 11.66 10.62
CA GLU A 49 2.64 12.91 11.39
C GLU A 49 3.70 13.04 12.49
N ASP A 50 3.89 11.96 13.28
CA ASP A 50 4.84 11.92 14.39
C ASP A 50 6.31 12.03 13.93
N ASN A 51 6.58 11.68 12.67
CA ASN A 51 7.93 11.62 12.08
C ASN A 51 8.16 12.61 10.93
N LYS A 52 7.32 13.61 10.74
CA LYS A 52 7.42 14.60 9.63
C LYS A 52 8.81 15.19 9.44
N LYS A 53 9.49 15.47 10.55
CA LYS A 53 10.85 16.04 10.53
C LYS A 53 11.86 15.20 9.75
N LEU A 54 11.65 13.87 9.70
CA LEU A 54 12.50 12.98 8.91
C LEU A 54 12.34 13.20 7.41
N PHE A 55 11.27 13.83 6.97
CA PHE A 55 10.89 14.03 5.57
C PHE A 55 10.90 15.51 5.16
N ALA A 56 11.54 16.38 5.94
CA ALA A 56 11.54 17.84 5.73
C ALA A 56 11.99 18.24 4.31
N GLU A 57 12.91 17.50 3.70
CA GLU A 57 13.39 17.76 2.34
C GLU A 57 12.28 17.58 1.26
N PHE A 58 11.24 16.81 1.56
CA PHE A 58 10.10 16.54 0.65
C PHE A 58 8.83 17.31 1.04
N GLU A 59 8.80 18.00 2.19
CA GLU A 59 7.63 18.62 2.78
C GLU A 59 6.89 19.52 1.79
N HIS A 60 7.64 20.26 0.96
CA HIS A 60 7.08 21.17 -0.03
C HIS A 60 6.28 20.49 -1.17
N LYS A 61 6.34 19.16 -1.27
CA LYS A 61 5.59 18.36 -2.24
C LYS A 61 4.56 17.43 -1.61
N ILE A 62 4.58 17.22 -0.30
CA ILE A 62 3.71 16.26 0.37
C ILE A 62 2.41 16.94 0.79
N VAL A 63 1.29 16.43 0.31
CA VAL A 63 -0.05 16.71 0.83
C VAL A 63 -0.41 15.54 1.74
N HIS A 64 -0.41 15.79 3.04
CA HIS A 64 -0.75 14.79 4.06
C HIS A 64 -2.24 14.85 4.38
N VAL A 65 -2.93 13.75 4.17
CA VAL A 65 -4.36 13.57 4.47
C VAL A 65 -4.51 12.62 5.64
N ILE A 66 -5.10 13.11 6.73
CA ILE A 66 -5.44 12.28 7.90
C ILE A 66 -6.90 11.82 7.77
N VAL A 67 -7.12 10.49 7.94
CA VAL A 67 -8.44 9.88 7.93
C VAL A 67 -8.80 9.45 9.35
N ASP A 68 -9.70 10.17 9.98
CA ASP A 68 -10.20 9.94 11.33
C ASP A 68 -11.74 9.72 11.37
N ASP A 69 -12.39 9.74 10.21
CA ASP A 69 -13.82 9.72 10.01
C ASP A 69 -14.31 8.45 9.26
N PHE A 70 -13.72 7.31 9.55
CA PHE A 70 -14.14 6.04 8.95
C PHE A 70 -15.64 5.75 9.15
N PRO A 71 -16.30 5.14 8.15
CA PRO A 71 -17.64 4.64 8.32
C PRO A 71 -17.69 3.57 9.42
N LYS A 72 -18.78 3.51 10.18
CA LYS A 72 -19.01 2.46 11.18
C LYS A 72 -19.19 1.11 10.46
N THR A 73 -18.15 0.31 10.42
CA THR A 73 -18.15 -1.00 9.76
C THR A 73 -17.20 -1.97 10.47
N LYS A 74 -17.52 -3.27 10.36
CA LYS A 74 -16.60 -4.36 10.75
C LYS A 74 -15.78 -4.86 9.55
N ASP A 75 -16.13 -4.47 8.33
CA ASP A 75 -15.49 -4.89 7.10
C ASP A 75 -14.19 -4.09 6.87
N ALA A 76 -13.07 -4.80 6.86
CA ALA A 76 -11.74 -4.24 6.65
C ALA A 76 -11.55 -3.67 5.24
N TRP A 77 -12.18 -4.29 4.23
CA TRP A 77 -12.14 -3.84 2.84
C TRP A 77 -12.91 -2.53 2.63
N VAL A 78 -13.98 -2.32 3.37
CA VAL A 78 -14.71 -1.04 3.36
C VAL A 78 -13.82 0.07 3.90
N ARG A 79 -13.05 -0.18 4.97
CA ARG A 79 -12.10 0.80 5.50
C ARG A 79 -10.95 1.07 4.54
N GLU A 80 -10.35 0.03 3.96
CA GLU A 80 -9.26 0.19 2.98
C GLU A 80 -9.70 1.02 1.78
N ARG A 81 -10.85 0.71 1.19
CA ARG A 81 -11.43 1.46 0.07
C ARG A 81 -11.77 2.89 0.44
N PHE A 82 -12.31 3.11 1.65
CA PHE A 82 -12.60 4.45 2.14
C PHE A 82 -11.32 5.28 2.29
N GLN A 83 -10.27 4.73 2.93
CA GLN A 83 -8.98 5.41 3.04
C GLN A 83 -8.42 5.76 1.67
N ARG A 84 -8.47 4.84 0.71
CA ARG A 84 -8.00 5.09 -0.66
C ARG A 84 -8.82 6.18 -1.36
N ASN A 85 -10.14 6.22 -1.16
CA ASN A 85 -10.99 7.28 -1.70
C ASN A 85 -10.65 8.66 -1.10
N CYS A 86 -10.10 8.73 0.12
CA CYS A 86 -9.63 9.98 0.71
C CYS A 86 -8.43 10.61 -0.02
N ILE A 87 -7.83 9.94 -1.00
CA ILE A 87 -6.90 10.56 -1.97
C ILE A 87 -7.56 11.78 -2.62
N SER A 88 -8.87 11.75 -2.87
CA SER A 88 -9.63 12.90 -3.39
C SER A 88 -9.51 14.15 -2.53
N ARG A 89 -9.39 14.01 -1.21
CA ARG A 89 -9.22 15.14 -0.27
C ARG A 89 -7.85 15.81 -0.45
N GLY A 90 -6.81 15.02 -0.77
CA GLY A 90 -5.49 15.57 -1.06
C GLY A 90 -5.45 16.23 -2.44
N LEU A 91 -6.06 15.61 -3.45
CA LEU A 91 -6.13 16.19 -4.78
C LEU A 91 -6.89 17.52 -4.81
N SER A 92 -7.94 17.68 -4.00
CA SER A 92 -8.70 18.92 -3.90
C SER A 92 -7.93 20.11 -3.31
N GLN A 93 -6.78 19.87 -2.66
CA GLN A 93 -5.89 20.91 -2.12
C GLN A 93 -4.86 21.38 -3.17
N LEU A 94 -4.79 20.72 -4.33
CA LEU A 94 -3.81 20.98 -5.37
C LEU A 94 -4.47 21.68 -6.57
N ASP A 95 -3.71 22.55 -7.23
CA ASP A 95 -4.06 23.07 -8.56
C ASP A 95 -3.73 22.02 -9.62
N VAL A 96 -4.63 21.02 -9.77
CA VAL A 96 -4.55 19.92 -10.74
C VAL A 96 -5.52 20.17 -11.88
N LYS A 97 -5.05 20.03 -13.13
CA LYS A 97 -5.84 20.23 -14.34
C LYS A 97 -6.27 18.90 -14.95
N THR A 98 -7.27 18.92 -15.82
CA THR A 98 -7.85 17.73 -16.45
C THR A 98 -6.83 16.84 -17.16
N GLU A 99 -5.80 17.43 -17.76
CA GLU A 99 -4.71 16.72 -18.42
C GLU A 99 -3.64 16.16 -17.49
N ASP A 100 -3.62 16.56 -16.21
CA ASP A 100 -2.63 16.07 -15.24
C ASP A 100 -2.88 14.61 -14.86
N LEU A 101 -1.85 13.94 -14.40
CA LEU A 101 -1.85 12.50 -14.15
C LEU A 101 -1.79 12.19 -12.65
N ILE A 102 -2.55 11.18 -12.24
CA ILE A 102 -2.55 10.66 -10.89
C ILE A 102 -2.06 9.22 -10.94
N VAL A 103 -0.96 8.94 -10.25
CA VAL A 103 -0.47 7.58 -9.98
C VAL A 103 -1.18 7.08 -8.74
N VAL A 104 -1.81 5.91 -8.81
CA VAL A 104 -2.51 5.25 -7.71
C VAL A 104 -1.89 3.88 -7.48
N SER A 105 -1.25 3.72 -6.34
CA SER A 105 -0.58 2.46 -5.99
C SER A 105 -0.51 2.30 -4.47
N ASP A 106 -0.06 1.15 -4.00
CA ASP A 106 0.34 0.98 -2.61
C ASP A 106 1.76 1.53 -2.39
N LEU A 107 2.13 1.75 -1.13
CA LEU A 107 3.42 2.34 -0.80
C LEU A 107 4.60 1.52 -1.33
N ASP A 108 4.47 0.18 -1.29
CA ASP A 108 5.47 -0.80 -1.73
C ASP A 108 5.47 -1.07 -3.24
N GLU A 109 4.58 -0.43 -4.00
CA GLU A 109 4.49 -0.48 -5.45
C GLU A 109 5.19 0.74 -6.06
N ILE A 110 6.49 0.65 -6.28
CA ILE A 110 7.33 1.78 -6.72
C ILE A 110 7.25 1.95 -8.24
N PRO A 111 6.68 3.04 -8.78
CA PRO A 111 6.67 3.30 -10.22
C PRO A 111 8.10 3.49 -10.76
N ASN A 112 8.32 3.05 -11.99
CA ASN A 112 9.57 3.35 -12.67
C ASN A 112 9.59 4.84 -13.09
N PRO A 113 10.57 5.64 -12.62
CA PRO A 113 10.68 7.04 -12.97
C PRO A 113 10.64 7.30 -14.48
N LYS A 114 11.31 6.45 -15.28
CA LYS A 114 11.31 6.56 -16.74
C LYS A 114 9.92 6.39 -17.35
N SER A 115 9.09 5.51 -16.76
CA SER A 115 7.71 5.33 -17.20
C SER A 115 6.86 6.56 -16.93
N LEU A 116 7.07 7.23 -15.80
CA LEU A 116 6.40 8.49 -15.48
C LEU A 116 6.82 9.62 -16.44
N ASP A 117 8.12 9.71 -16.77
CA ASP A 117 8.61 10.70 -17.74
C ASP A 117 8.02 10.48 -19.14
N ILE A 118 7.86 9.21 -19.57
CA ILE A 118 7.19 8.88 -20.84
C ILE A 118 5.73 9.32 -20.79
N LEU A 119 4.99 8.96 -19.73
CA LEU A 119 3.58 9.36 -19.58
C LEU A 119 3.41 10.89 -19.51
N ARG A 120 4.33 11.60 -18.84
CA ARG A 120 4.35 13.07 -18.81
C ARG A 120 4.49 13.67 -20.20
N LYS A 121 5.29 13.05 -21.06
CA LYS A 121 5.52 13.52 -22.44
C LYS A 121 4.39 13.18 -23.40
N GLU A 122 3.89 11.94 -23.31
CA GLU A 122 2.87 11.42 -24.22
C GLU A 122 1.44 11.84 -23.85
N GLY A 123 1.19 12.04 -22.56
CA GLY A 123 -0.15 12.23 -22.01
C GLY A 123 -0.91 10.91 -21.86
N LEU A 124 -2.03 11.01 -21.15
CA LEU A 124 -2.99 9.93 -20.96
C LEU A 124 -4.37 10.53 -20.82
N THR A 125 -5.35 10.01 -21.56
CA THR A 125 -6.74 10.50 -21.53
C THR A 125 -7.65 9.70 -20.60
N ASP A 126 -7.23 8.47 -20.26
CA ASP A 126 -8.03 7.52 -19.50
C ASP A 126 -7.22 6.86 -18.37
N ILE A 127 -6.99 5.55 -18.45
CA ILE A 127 -6.31 4.74 -17.46
C ILE A 127 -5.24 3.85 -18.09
N CYS A 128 -4.07 3.73 -17.43
CA CYS A 128 -2.96 2.87 -17.82
C CYS A 128 -2.51 2.02 -16.62
N ALA A 129 -2.33 0.71 -16.79
CA ALA A 129 -1.67 -0.12 -15.79
C ALA A 129 -0.16 0.01 -15.89
N LEU A 130 0.51 0.13 -14.75
CA LEU A 130 1.95 0.02 -14.63
C LEU A 130 2.29 -1.43 -14.29
N LYS A 131 2.67 -2.24 -15.31
CA LYS A 131 3.14 -3.60 -15.05
C LYS A 131 4.45 -3.56 -14.30
N GLN A 132 4.45 -4.10 -13.09
CA GLN A 132 5.61 -4.13 -12.19
C GLN A 132 6.16 -5.54 -12.03
N ASP A 133 7.47 -5.64 -11.84
CA ASP A 133 8.11 -6.86 -11.38
C ASP A 133 7.90 -6.98 -9.87
N MET A 134 7.35 -8.10 -9.42
CA MET A 134 7.07 -8.34 -8.01
C MET A 134 8.25 -9.06 -7.35
N TYR A 135 8.87 -8.41 -6.39
CA TYR A 135 9.86 -9.00 -5.50
C TYR A 135 9.23 -9.31 -4.15
N TYR A 136 9.51 -10.51 -3.66
CA TYR A 136 8.95 -11.01 -2.41
C TYR A 136 10.06 -11.19 -1.38
N TYR A 137 9.99 -10.49 -0.25
CA TYR A 137 10.94 -10.47 0.86
C TYR A 137 12.26 -9.73 0.60
N ASP A 138 12.89 -9.95 -0.55
CA ASP A 138 14.19 -9.38 -0.93
C ASP A 138 14.27 -9.10 -2.45
N LEU A 139 15.38 -8.54 -2.95
CA LEU A 139 15.59 -8.25 -4.36
C LEU A 139 16.09 -9.45 -5.18
N GLU A 140 16.21 -10.62 -4.58
CA GLU A 140 16.65 -11.85 -5.25
C GLU A 140 15.50 -12.82 -5.50
N THR A 141 14.34 -12.59 -4.87
CA THR A 141 13.16 -13.46 -4.96
C THR A 141 12.10 -12.81 -5.85
N LEU A 142 12.16 -13.11 -7.15
CA LEU A 142 11.24 -12.59 -8.16
C LEU A 142 10.04 -13.52 -8.32
N VAL A 143 8.83 -12.95 -8.25
CA VAL A 143 7.58 -13.65 -8.57
C VAL A 143 7.33 -13.55 -10.08
N GLN A 144 6.97 -14.67 -10.72
CA GLN A 144 6.75 -14.72 -12.17
C GLN A 144 5.32 -14.33 -12.60
N ASP A 145 4.62 -13.56 -11.82
CA ASP A 145 3.27 -13.09 -12.13
C ASP A 145 3.26 -11.63 -12.59
N ASP A 146 2.26 -11.29 -13.40
CA ASP A 146 2.04 -9.94 -13.88
C ASP A 146 1.36 -9.09 -12.82
N TRP A 147 2.11 -8.21 -12.13
CA TRP A 147 1.52 -7.27 -11.17
C TRP A 147 1.00 -6.03 -11.90
N LEU A 148 -0.33 -5.92 -12.02
CA LEU A 148 -1.02 -4.88 -12.81
C LEU A 148 -1.86 -3.91 -11.95
N HIS A 149 -1.80 -4.00 -10.63
CA HIS A 149 -2.62 -3.19 -9.72
C HIS A 149 -2.30 -1.69 -9.73
N PRO A 150 -1.01 -1.26 -9.80
CA PRO A 150 -0.69 0.15 -9.92
C PRO A 150 -1.26 0.75 -11.20
N LYS A 151 -1.90 1.90 -11.07
CA LYS A 151 -2.53 2.60 -12.20
C LYS A 151 -2.05 4.04 -12.30
N VAL A 152 -2.08 4.55 -13.52
CA VAL A 152 -2.05 5.98 -13.79
C VAL A 152 -3.37 6.35 -14.47
N VAL A 153 -4.01 7.40 -13.99
CA VAL A 153 -5.24 7.93 -14.57
C VAL A 153 -5.07 9.41 -14.88
N SER A 154 -5.73 9.91 -15.93
CA SER A 154 -5.87 11.35 -16.09
C SER A 154 -6.79 11.93 -15.02
N TYR A 155 -6.60 13.19 -14.65
CA TYR A 155 -7.49 13.83 -13.68
C TYR A 155 -8.92 13.97 -14.24
N ASP A 156 -9.06 14.12 -15.55
CA ASP A 156 -10.37 14.07 -16.22
C ASP A 156 -11.07 12.72 -16.00
N PHE A 157 -10.37 11.60 -16.22
CA PHE A 157 -10.91 10.26 -16.00
C PHE A 157 -11.29 10.04 -14.52
N PHE A 158 -10.46 10.53 -13.60
CA PHE A 158 -10.76 10.49 -12.16
C PHE A 158 -12.06 11.23 -11.82
N LEU A 159 -12.27 12.44 -12.35
CA LEU A 159 -13.46 13.23 -12.08
C LEU A 159 -14.71 12.67 -12.76
N ASN A 160 -14.62 12.41 -14.07
CA ASN A 160 -15.76 12.17 -14.93
C ASN A 160 -16.14 10.70 -15.05
N THR A 161 -15.20 9.76 -14.97
CA THR A 161 -15.44 8.34 -15.07
C THR A 161 -15.50 7.69 -13.69
N LEU A 162 -14.46 7.89 -12.85
CA LEU A 162 -14.42 7.33 -11.51
C LEU A 162 -15.27 8.10 -10.50
N LYS A 163 -15.84 9.26 -10.87
CA LYS A 163 -16.65 10.12 -9.98
C LYS A 163 -15.95 10.40 -8.65
N SER A 164 -14.65 10.66 -8.73
CA SER A 164 -13.75 10.87 -7.57
C SER A 164 -13.64 9.68 -6.61
N GLN A 165 -14.05 8.48 -7.04
CA GLN A 165 -13.97 7.23 -6.28
C GLN A 165 -12.81 6.39 -6.82
N ILE A 166 -11.60 6.61 -6.29
CA ILE A 166 -10.38 5.99 -6.81
C ILE A 166 -10.10 4.60 -6.19
N GLY A 167 -10.83 4.24 -5.13
CA GLY A 167 -10.57 3.04 -4.34
C GLY A 167 -10.60 1.73 -5.12
N GLU A 168 -11.41 1.65 -6.17
CA GLU A 168 -11.54 0.46 -7.01
C GLU A 168 -10.77 0.55 -8.34
N CYS A 169 -10.13 1.67 -8.65
CA CYS A 169 -9.46 1.84 -9.94
C CYS A 169 -8.35 0.80 -10.17
N ARG A 170 -7.75 0.28 -9.09
CA ARG A 170 -6.72 -0.77 -9.14
C ARG A 170 -7.23 -2.09 -9.72
N LEU A 171 -8.53 -2.37 -9.63
CA LEU A 171 -9.19 -3.56 -10.16
C LEU A 171 -9.60 -3.43 -11.63
N ILE A 172 -9.54 -2.22 -12.18
CA ILE A 172 -9.88 -1.99 -13.59
C ILE A 172 -8.78 -2.59 -14.47
N LEU A 173 -9.16 -3.40 -15.44
CA LEU A 173 -8.26 -3.92 -16.47
C LEU A 173 -8.23 -2.94 -17.65
N PRO A 174 -7.23 -2.06 -17.75
CA PRO A 174 -7.17 -1.07 -18.82
C PRO A 174 -6.62 -1.68 -20.10
N GLN A 175 -6.97 -1.08 -21.23
CA GLN A 175 -6.40 -1.47 -22.53
C GLN A 175 -4.91 -1.11 -22.65
N LYS A 176 -4.50 0.01 -22.03
CA LYS A 176 -3.09 0.45 -22.03
C LYS A 176 -2.36 -0.16 -20.83
N ILE A 177 -1.31 -0.92 -21.13
CA ILE A 177 -0.41 -1.51 -20.14
C ILE A 177 1.02 -1.06 -20.47
N MET A 178 1.65 -0.36 -19.54
CA MET A 178 3.06 -0.02 -19.65
C MET A 178 3.90 -1.10 -19.00
N ARG A 179 4.77 -1.76 -19.80
CA ARG A 179 5.64 -2.84 -19.32
C ARG A 179 6.89 -2.29 -18.63
N LYS A 180 7.48 -3.06 -17.70
CA LYS A 180 8.67 -2.67 -16.93
C LYS A 180 8.48 -1.31 -16.24
N ALA A 181 7.28 -1.10 -15.73
CA ALA A 181 6.85 0.21 -15.25
C ALA A 181 6.99 0.38 -13.73
N GLY A 182 7.73 -0.51 -13.08
CA GLY A 182 8.03 -0.38 -11.65
C GLY A 182 8.34 -1.71 -10.97
N TRP A 183 8.33 -1.66 -9.64
CA TRP A 183 8.66 -2.77 -8.76
C TRP A 183 7.67 -2.81 -7.60
N HIS A 184 7.09 -3.99 -7.36
CA HIS A 184 6.32 -4.26 -6.16
C HIS A 184 7.21 -4.99 -5.15
N LEU A 185 7.43 -4.38 -4.00
CA LEU A 185 8.36 -4.84 -2.95
C LEU A 185 7.56 -5.50 -1.82
N GLY A 186 6.96 -6.67 -2.09
CA GLY A 186 6.10 -7.38 -1.17
C GLY A 186 6.85 -7.88 0.07
N TYR A 187 6.46 -7.42 1.27
CA TYR A 187 7.09 -7.77 2.56
C TYR A 187 8.60 -7.55 2.60
N PHE A 188 9.09 -6.60 1.83
CA PHE A 188 10.50 -6.36 1.65
C PHE A 188 11.22 -6.01 2.97
N GLY A 189 12.24 -6.80 3.30
CA GLY A 189 13.06 -6.59 4.50
C GLY A 189 12.33 -6.83 5.82
N TYR A 190 11.15 -7.45 5.82
CA TYR A 190 10.38 -7.67 7.03
C TYR A 190 10.85 -8.92 7.80
N SER A 191 10.92 -8.79 9.12
CA SER A 191 10.99 -9.95 10.00
C SER A 191 9.64 -10.67 10.09
N ALA A 192 9.63 -11.89 10.59
CA ALA A 192 8.38 -12.64 10.79
C ALA A 192 7.40 -11.91 11.72
N GLU A 193 7.88 -11.17 12.73
CA GLU A 193 7.07 -10.33 13.61
C GLU A 193 6.38 -9.20 12.85
N LEU A 194 7.13 -8.50 11.99
CA LEU A 194 6.59 -7.40 11.18
C LEU A 194 5.54 -7.91 10.19
N ILE A 195 5.80 -9.06 9.54
CA ILE A 195 4.84 -9.72 8.65
C ILE A 195 3.59 -10.08 9.43
N GLN A 196 3.71 -10.77 10.58
CA GLN A 196 2.57 -11.17 11.40
C GLN A 196 1.76 -9.95 11.86
N ASN A 197 2.43 -8.87 12.28
CA ASN A 197 1.73 -7.61 12.63
C ASN A 197 0.97 -7.05 11.42
N LYS A 198 1.61 -6.99 10.24
CA LYS A 198 0.96 -6.51 9.00
C LYS A 198 -0.29 -7.36 8.69
N LEU A 199 -0.21 -8.68 8.77
CA LEU A 199 -1.35 -9.58 8.52
C LEU A 199 -2.52 -9.36 9.50
N LYS A 200 -2.24 -9.04 10.76
CA LYS A 200 -3.28 -8.72 11.77
C LYS A 200 -3.96 -7.37 11.56
N GLN A 201 -3.33 -6.45 10.83
CA GLN A 201 -3.78 -5.06 10.70
C GLN A 201 -4.39 -4.72 9.33
N PHE A 202 -4.12 -5.55 8.30
CA PHE A 202 -4.54 -5.30 6.92
C PHE A 202 -5.95 -5.78 6.61
N ALA A 203 -6.40 -5.49 5.38
CA ALA A 203 -7.74 -5.86 4.90
C ALA A 203 -7.93 -7.38 4.76
N HIS A 204 -6.86 -8.11 4.42
CA HIS A 204 -6.86 -9.59 4.30
C HIS A 204 -6.90 -10.30 5.65
N GLN A 205 -8.00 -10.15 6.38
CA GLN A 205 -8.18 -10.73 7.71
C GLN A 205 -8.25 -12.26 7.72
N GLU A 206 -8.50 -12.90 6.59
CA GLU A 206 -8.43 -14.36 6.39
C GLU A 206 -7.04 -14.92 6.71
N HIS A 207 -5.98 -14.12 6.53
CA HIS A 207 -4.60 -14.51 6.80
C HIS A 207 -4.08 -14.12 8.19
N SER A 208 -4.90 -13.44 9.00
CA SER A 208 -4.49 -12.92 10.33
C SER A 208 -4.07 -13.98 11.34
N LYS A 209 -4.40 -15.26 11.08
CA LYS A 209 -4.13 -16.40 11.98
C LYS A 209 -2.85 -17.16 11.66
N ILE A 210 -2.11 -16.80 10.59
CA ILE A 210 -0.86 -17.45 10.24
C ILE A 210 0.12 -17.25 11.41
N SER A 211 0.69 -18.35 11.90
CA SER A 211 1.60 -18.30 13.04
C SER A 211 2.94 -17.66 12.66
N LYS A 212 3.66 -17.14 13.66
CA LYS A 212 5.01 -16.61 13.45
C LYS A 212 5.96 -17.70 12.92
N ASP A 213 5.87 -18.91 13.48
CA ASP A 213 6.73 -20.04 13.09
C ASP A 213 6.49 -20.44 11.62
N ASP A 214 5.22 -20.46 11.17
CA ASP A 214 4.89 -20.69 9.75
C ASP A 214 5.46 -19.58 8.86
N ILE A 215 5.40 -18.32 9.30
CA ILE A 215 5.99 -17.21 8.58
C ILE A 215 7.50 -17.35 8.48
N GLU A 216 8.19 -17.73 9.58
CA GLU A 216 9.65 -17.96 9.60
C GLU A 216 10.06 -19.06 8.61
N VAL A 217 9.32 -20.17 8.61
CA VAL A 217 9.57 -21.29 7.67
C VAL A 217 9.41 -20.81 6.21
N ARG A 218 8.34 -20.08 5.91
CA ARG A 218 8.06 -19.58 4.55
C ARG A 218 9.07 -18.52 4.10
N LEU A 219 9.44 -17.62 5.00
CA LEU A 219 10.46 -16.60 4.78
C LEU A 219 11.83 -17.27 4.49
N GLY A 220 12.24 -18.25 5.31
CA GLY A 220 13.48 -18.99 5.11
C GLY A 220 13.49 -19.85 3.85
N GLY A 221 12.34 -20.40 3.47
CA GLY A 221 12.14 -21.16 2.23
C GLY A 221 11.92 -20.31 0.98
N ARG A 222 11.74 -18.99 1.13
CA ARG A 222 11.40 -18.05 0.05
C ARG A 222 10.19 -18.51 -0.78
N VAL A 223 9.12 -18.92 -0.08
CA VAL A 223 7.87 -19.40 -0.67
C VAL A 223 6.70 -18.46 -0.33
N ASP A 224 5.57 -18.63 -1.00
CA ASP A 224 4.40 -17.77 -0.75
C ASP A 224 3.89 -17.88 0.69
N LEU A 225 3.49 -16.73 1.26
CA LEU A 225 2.92 -16.66 2.62
C LEU A 225 1.53 -17.29 2.72
N PHE A 226 0.81 -17.46 1.61
CA PHE A 226 -0.62 -17.75 1.58
C PHE A 226 -0.96 -19.05 0.87
N ASP A 227 0.04 -19.89 0.55
CA ASP A 227 -0.11 -21.15 -0.18
C ASP A 227 -0.81 -21.00 -1.55
N ARG A 228 -0.62 -19.83 -2.21
CA ARG A 228 -1.09 -19.62 -3.56
C ARG A 228 -0.17 -20.33 -4.55
N ASP A 229 -0.71 -20.71 -5.72
CA ASP A 229 0.09 -21.27 -6.81
C ASP A 229 0.90 -20.15 -7.50
N MET A 230 2.02 -19.75 -6.88
CA MET A 230 2.92 -18.71 -7.36
C MET A 230 4.29 -19.28 -7.67
N THR A 231 4.84 -18.91 -8.81
CA THR A 231 6.19 -19.32 -9.22
C THR A 231 7.22 -18.29 -8.78
N PHE A 232 8.20 -18.72 -8.03
CA PHE A 232 9.33 -17.90 -7.56
C PHE A 232 10.59 -18.25 -8.33
N THR A 233 11.33 -17.21 -8.72
CA THR A 233 12.66 -17.36 -9.35
C THR A 233 13.68 -16.67 -8.46
N HIS A 234 14.70 -17.41 -8.05
CA HIS A 234 15.83 -16.82 -7.35
C HIS A 234 16.85 -16.28 -8.37
N ILE A 235 17.09 -14.97 -8.32
CA ILE A 235 18.06 -14.27 -9.17
C ILE A 235 19.09 -13.62 -8.24
N PRO A 236 20.36 -14.08 -8.23
CA PRO A 236 21.39 -13.42 -7.43
C PRO A 236 21.46 -11.93 -7.72
N LEU A 237 21.62 -11.11 -6.69
CA LEU A 237 21.61 -9.65 -6.81
C LEU A 237 22.56 -9.13 -7.90
N ALA A 238 23.75 -9.73 -8.01
CA ALA A 238 24.76 -9.38 -9.02
C ALA A 238 24.31 -9.69 -10.48
N GLU A 239 23.37 -10.60 -10.66
CA GLU A 239 22.85 -11.02 -11.95
C GLU A 239 21.53 -10.32 -12.30
N ASN A 240 20.88 -9.70 -11.32
CA ASN A 240 19.60 -9.04 -11.50
C ASN A 240 19.75 -7.73 -12.27
N LYS A 241 19.36 -7.73 -13.55
CA LYS A 241 19.45 -6.57 -14.47
C LYS A 241 18.28 -5.60 -14.35
N ASN A 242 17.29 -5.92 -13.52
CA ASN A 242 16.06 -5.13 -13.39
C ASN A 242 15.84 -4.64 -11.95
N LEU A 243 16.91 -4.29 -11.27
CA LEU A 243 16.85 -3.71 -9.94
C LEU A 243 16.21 -2.32 -9.96
N PRO A 244 15.44 -1.97 -8.92
CA PRO A 244 14.93 -0.62 -8.77
C PRO A 244 16.07 0.39 -8.61
N PRO A 245 15.91 1.63 -9.08
CA PRO A 245 16.95 2.65 -8.97
C PRO A 245 17.28 2.91 -7.50
N ARG A 246 18.56 3.12 -7.20
CA ARG A 246 19.03 3.32 -5.82
C ARG A 246 18.69 2.15 -4.88
N HIS A 247 18.67 0.93 -5.40
CA HIS A 247 18.39 -0.28 -4.61
C HIS A 247 19.35 -0.48 -3.42
N GLU A 248 20.53 0.13 -3.44
CA GLU A 248 21.45 0.16 -2.30
C GLU A 248 20.79 0.74 -1.03
N LEU A 249 19.84 1.68 -1.18
CA LEU A 249 19.08 2.21 -0.05
C LEU A 249 18.13 1.16 0.54
N LEU A 250 17.51 0.34 -0.32
CA LEU A 250 16.66 -0.77 0.13
C LEU A 250 17.46 -1.82 0.89
N LEU A 251 18.65 -2.16 0.39
CA LEU A 251 19.52 -3.14 1.07
C LEU A 251 19.97 -2.64 2.45
N ALA A 252 20.23 -1.34 2.59
CA ALA A 252 20.58 -0.74 3.88
C ALA A 252 19.44 -0.83 4.91
N MET A 253 18.18 -0.78 4.46
CA MET A 253 17.00 -0.94 5.33
C MET A 253 16.93 -2.35 5.94
N CYS A 254 17.22 -3.39 5.15
CA CYS A 254 17.23 -4.77 5.63
C CYS A 254 18.25 -5.01 6.75
N VAL A 255 19.39 -4.31 6.72
CA VAL A 255 20.42 -4.40 7.77
C VAL A 255 19.99 -3.70 9.06
N SER A 256 19.28 -2.57 8.95
CA SER A 256 18.81 -1.78 10.09
C SER A 256 17.63 -2.41 10.83
N SER A 257 16.76 -3.14 10.13
CA SER A 257 15.58 -3.79 10.71
C SER A 257 15.93 -4.97 11.64
N VAL A 258 17.14 -5.49 11.57
CA VAL A 258 17.64 -6.53 12.48
C VAL A 258 17.95 -5.96 13.88
N SER A 259 18.07 -4.64 14.04
CA SER A 259 18.55 -3.96 15.25
C SER A 259 17.51 -3.13 16.01
N LEU A 260 16.27 -3.01 15.54
CA LEU A 260 15.22 -2.24 16.24
C LEU A 260 14.24 -3.16 16.97
N PRO A 261 14.02 -2.97 18.29
CA PRO A 261 12.94 -3.66 18.99
C PRO A 261 11.58 -3.20 18.41
N ALA A 262 10.65 -4.15 18.30
CA ALA A 262 9.28 -3.85 17.88
C ALA A 262 8.70 -2.71 18.75
N PRO A 263 7.96 -1.75 18.16
CA PRO A 263 7.33 -0.69 18.95
C PRO A 263 6.38 -1.33 19.98
N SER A 264 6.68 -1.12 21.25
CA SER A 264 5.87 -1.59 22.36
C SER A 264 4.52 -0.88 22.32
N CYS A 265 3.47 -1.61 21.97
CA CYS A 265 2.09 -1.16 22.12
C CYS A 265 1.77 -1.14 23.62
N THR A 266 2.00 -0.02 24.29
CA THR A 266 1.49 0.20 25.64
C THR A 266 0.02 0.51 25.53
N THR A 267 -0.83 -0.48 25.75
CA THR A 267 -2.26 -0.27 25.98
C THR A 267 -2.44 0.50 27.29
N PRO A 268 -3.18 1.61 27.31
CA PRO A 268 -3.64 2.16 28.58
C PRO A 268 -4.59 1.16 29.23
N SER A 269 -4.31 0.75 30.45
CA SER A 269 -5.18 -0.07 31.28
C SER A 269 -6.51 0.65 31.51
N CYS A 270 -7.57 0.13 30.89
CA CYS A 270 -8.94 0.57 31.19
C CYS A 270 -9.37 -0.10 32.48
N GLU A 271 -9.50 0.67 33.55
CA GLU A 271 -10.12 0.22 34.80
C GLU A 271 -11.57 -0.18 34.55
N SER A 272 -11.92 -1.35 35.03
CA SER A 272 -13.25 -1.94 34.94
C SER A 272 -14.24 -1.18 35.86
N VAL A 273 -15.24 -0.57 35.27
CA VAL A 273 -16.46 -0.22 36.01
C VAL A 273 -17.49 -1.31 35.73
N HIS A 274 -17.83 -2.06 36.79
CA HIS A 274 -18.96 -2.98 36.80
C HIS A 274 -20.26 -2.18 36.86
N GLU A 275 -21.17 -2.42 35.92
CA GLU A 275 -22.61 -2.27 36.17
C GLU A 275 -23.37 -3.42 35.50
N ASP A 276 -24.13 -4.13 36.34
CA ASP A 276 -25.09 -5.17 35.98
C ASP A 276 -26.33 -4.59 35.28
N ALA A 277 -26.82 -5.25 34.27
CA ALA A 277 -28.26 -5.46 34.02
C ALA A 277 -28.53 -6.32 32.77
N GLY A 278 -28.95 -7.50 32.91
CA GLY A 278 -30.20 -8.18 32.64
C GLY A 278 -30.67 -8.34 31.18
N LEU A 279 -30.62 -9.61 30.71
CA LEU A 279 -31.62 -10.34 29.89
C LEU A 279 -32.28 -9.68 28.67
N SER A 280 -32.04 -10.19 27.48
CA SER A 280 -33.08 -10.91 26.71
C SER A 280 -32.57 -11.45 25.36
N SER A 281 -32.85 -12.73 25.13
CA SER A 281 -32.60 -13.49 23.90
C SER A 281 -33.52 -13.04 22.75
N ASN A 282 -32.96 -12.86 21.54
CA ASN A 282 -33.69 -13.22 20.32
C ASN A 282 -32.70 -13.55 19.19
N LYS A 283 -32.77 -14.80 18.74
CA LYS A 283 -32.10 -15.32 17.54
C LYS A 283 -32.85 -14.84 16.30
N SER A 284 -32.19 -14.13 15.39
CA SER A 284 -32.59 -14.07 14.00
C SER A 284 -31.37 -14.37 13.11
N GLN A 285 -31.47 -15.45 12.37
CA GLN A 285 -30.50 -15.89 11.37
C GLN A 285 -30.50 -14.93 10.18
N SER A 286 -29.34 -14.45 9.80
CA SER A 286 -29.11 -13.74 8.55
C SER A 286 -28.55 -14.70 7.49
N PRO A 287 -28.88 -14.53 6.20
CA PRO A 287 -28.43 -15.40 5.12
C PRO A 287 -26.93 -15.17 4.81
N PRO A 288 -26.26 -16.16 4.20
CA PRO A 288 -24.84 -16.07 3.87
C PRO A 288 -24.57 -15.07 2.73
N PRO A 289 -23.42 -14.42 2.71
CA PRO A 289 -23.03 -13.51 1.63
C PRO A 289 -22.72 -14.28 0.33
N PRO A 290 -22.86 -13.64 -0.85
CA PRO A 290 -22.54 -14.24 -2.12
C PRO A 290 -21.01 -14.42 -2.26
N SER A 291 -20.62 -15.56 -2.82
CA SER A 291 -19.26 -15.91 -3.17
C SER A 291 -18.67 -14.91 -4.18
N SER A 292 -17.55 -14.31 -3.82
CA SER A 292 -16.74 -13.47 -4.72
C SER A 292 -16.06 -14.33 -5.79
N PRO A 293 -15.94 -13.83 -7.03
CA PRO A 293 -15.22 -14.57 -8.06
C PRO A 293 -13.73 -14.62 -7.74
N VAL A 294 -13.18 -15.80 -7.84
CA VAL A 294 -11.74 -16.06 -7.85
C VAL A 294 -11.19 -15.41 -9.13
N VAL A 295 -10.38 -14.38 -8.98
CA VAL A 295 -9.58 -13.82 -10.07
C VAL A 295 -8.18 -14.39 -9.90
N ALA A 296 -7.82 -15.20 -10.89
CA ALA A 296 -6.48 -15.75 -11.07
C ALA A 296 -5.44 -14.65 -11.35
#